data_a52f3a46f0e4bc4c840398283cc1bfb4
#
_entry.id   a52f3a46f0e4bc4c840398283cc1bfb4
#
_cell.length_a   1.000
_cell.length_b   1.000
_cell.length_c   1.000
_cell.angle_alpha   90.00
_cell.angle_beta   90.00
_cell.angle_gamma   90.00
#
_symmetry.space_group_name_H-M   'P 1'
#
loop_
_entity.id
_entity.type
_entity.pdbx_description
1 polymer ?
#
loop_
_entity_poly.entity_id
_entity_poly.type
_entity_poly.pdbx_seq_one_letter_code
_entity_poly.pdbx_strand_id
1 'polypeptide(L)'
;MTGVQTCALPILLGIGDLLTRRPAQLSGGERQRVALGRALLAKPRLLLLDEPLASLDAHRKAEILRYLTQLRDETRLPMVFVSHSVEEVLHLAGHVVLLDHGRVANSGPVALVMGRPDTDASGGLFQGGAVIDARVKSLHAEDGAATLVFDGGELTVGRTHARVGDDVRVRIRAREVSIALTPPKDISIQNILCGQITALDVQQGEVTVAIQVGAVTVRSRITQRAARRLALQPGMTVYALVKAIALDG
;
A
#
# COMPACT_ATOMS: atom_id res chain seq x y z
N MET A 1 22.94 -8.08 -14.63
CA MET A 1 21.76 -8.88 -15.02
C MET A 1 22.28 -10.06 -15.82
N THR A 2 22.16 -11.26 -15.26
CA THR A 2 22.59 -12.50 -15.90
C THR A 2 21.59 -12.89 -17.01
N GLY A 3 22.04 -13.59 -18.06
CA GLY A 3 21.24 -13.91 -19.25
C GLY A 3 19.92 -14.69 -18.98
N VAL A 4 19.79 -15.29 -17.82
CA VAL A 4 18.57 -15.99 -17.35
C VAL A 4 17.41 -15.00 -17.15
N GLN A 5 17.65 -13.78 -16.68
CA GLN A 5 16.59 -12.79 -16.45
C GLN A 5 16.01 -12.22 -17.77
N THR A 6 16.80 -12.18 -18.83
CA THR A 6 16.35 -11.67 -20.14
C THR A 6 15.35 -12.64 -20.82
N CYS A 7 15.51 -13.93 -20.63
CA CYS A 7 14.60 -14.95 -21.18
C CYS A 7 13.27 -15.04 -20.41
N ALA A 8 13.25 -14.71 -19.14
CA ALA A 8 12.04 -14.76 -18.30
C ALA A 8 11.09 -13.58 -18.53
N LEU A 9 11.59 -12.43 -18.97
CA LEU A 9 10.82 -11.20 -19.10
C LEU A 9 9.63 -11.32 -20.09
N PRO A 10 9.74 -11.92 -21.28
CA PRO A 10 8.58 -12.14 -22.17
C PRO A 10 7.49 -13.01 -21.53
N ILE A 11 7.87 -14.00 -20.75
CA ILE A 11 6.94 -14.88 -20.04
C ILE A 11 6.22 -14.10 -18.94
N LEU A 12 6.98 -13.38 -18.12
CA LEU A 12 6.47 -12.55 -17.05
C LEU A 12 5.45 -11.50 -17.55
N LEU A 13 5.76 -10.86 -18.66
CA LEU A 13 4.89 -9.87 -19.29
C LEU A 13 3.75 -10.49 -20.11
N GLY A 14 3.74 -11.81 -20.31
CA GLY A 14 2.77 -12.50 -21.14
C GLY A 14 2.79 -12.02 -22.59
N ILE A 15 3.99 -11.78 -23.14
CA ILE A 15 4.19 -11.30 -24.51
C ILE A 15 4.92 -12.32 -25.40
N GLY A 16 5.15 -13.55 -24.92
CA GLY A 16 5.85 -14.59 -25.68
C GLY A 16 5.25 -14.82 -27.07
N ASP A 17 3.93 -15.01 -27.15
CA ASP A 17 3.18 -15.23 -28.39
C ASP A 17 3.09 -13.97 -29.29
N LEU A 18 3.46 -12.83 -28.77
CA LEU A 18 3.41 -11.55 -29.49
C LEU A 18 4.72 -11.19 -30.18
N LEU A 19 5.82 -11.89 -29.86
CA LEU A 19 7.16 -11.56 -30.37
C LEU A 19 7.26 -11.61 -31.90
N THR A 20 6.42 -12.37 -32.56
CA THR A 20 6.36 -12.52 -34.03
C THR A 20 5.37 -11.54 -34.69
N ARG A 21 4.53 -10.84 -33.91
CA ARG A 21 3.49 -9.94 -34.44
C ARG A 21 4.05 -8.54 -34.69
N ARG A 22 3.52 -7.89 -35.71
CA ARG A 22 3.84 -6.48 -35.98
C ARG A 22 3.14 -5.56 -34.97
N PRO A 23 3.75 -4.42 -34.58
CA PRO A 23 3.16 -3.49 -33.59
C PRO A 23 1.73 -3.03 -33.93
N ALA A 24 1.42 -2.87 -35.21
CA ALA A 24 0.07 -2.51 -35.67
C ALA A 24 -1.01 -3.57 -35.40
N GLN A 25 -0.60 -4.82 -35.17
CA GLN A 25 -1.51 -5.96 -34.88
C GLN A 25 -1.75 -6.16 -33.38
N LEU A 26 -1.10 -5.35 -32.53
CA LEU A 26 -1.22 -5.45 -31.09
C LEU A 26 -2.37 -4.57 -30.58
N SER A 27 -3.12 -5.08 -29.62
CA SER A 27 -4.08 -4.28 -28.84
C SER A 27 -3.35 -3.21 -28.02
N GLY A 28 -4.07 -2.25 -27.44
CA GLY A 28 -3.50 -1.21 -26.58
C GLY A 28 -2.70 -1.78 -25.42
N GLY A 29 -3.26 -2.75 -24.70
CA GLY A 29 -2.61 -3.40 -23.58
C GLY A 29 -1.40 -4.27 -23.97
N GLU A 30 -1.48 -4.97 -25.12
CA GLU A 30 -0.33 -5.71 -25.64
C GLU A 30 0.83 -4.77 -26.01
N ARG A 31 0.54 -3.64 -26.64
CA ARG A 31 1.55 -2.59 -26.93
C ARG A 31 2.21 -2.07 -25.68
N GLN A 32 1.43 -1.82 -24.63
CA GLN A 32 1.94 -1.32 -23.33
C GLN A 32 2.90 -2.34 -22.69
N ARG A 33 2.54 -3.63 -22.67
CA ARG A 33 3.43 -4.70 -22.15
C ARG A 33 4.72 -4.83 -22.94
N VAL A 34 4.65 -4.76 -24.26
CA VAL A 34 5.82 -4.77 -25.14
C VAL A 34 6.71 -3.54 -24.89
N ALA A 35 6.11 -2.36 -24.71
CA ALA A 35 6.85 -1.13 -24.39
C ALA A 35 7.59 -1.24 -23.06
N LEU A 36 6.93 -1.78 -22.02
CA LEU A 36 7.55 -2.03 -20.72
C LEU A 36 8.73 -3.01 -20.84
N GLY A 37 8.57 -4.12 -21.55
CA GLY A 37 9.65 -5.07 -21.81
C GLY A 37 10.85 -4.43 -22.52
N ARG A 38 10.62 -3.61 -23.53
CA ARG A 38 11.66 -2.87 -24.22
C ARG A 38 12.40 -1.89 -23.31
N ALA A 39 11.66 -1.14 -22.48
CA ALA A 39 12.25 -0.20 -21.53
C ALA A 39 13.18 -0.92 -20.53
N LEU A 40 12.75 -2.06 -20.02
CA LEU A 40 13.54 -2.86 -19.08
C LEU A 40 14.78 -3.48 -19.71
N LEU A 41 14.68 -3.96 -20.97
CA LEU A 41 15.82 -4.55 -21.69
C LEU A 41 16.88 -3.54 -22.12
N ALA A 42 16.53 -2.26 -22.26
CA ALA A 42 17.44 -1.20 -22.68
C ALA A 42 18.51 -0.85 -21.63
N LYS A 43 18.47 -1.43 -20.43
CA LYS A 43 19.37 -1.13 -19.28
C LYS A 43 19.48 0.38 -19.03
N PRO A 44 18.37 1.07 -18.76
CA PRO A 44 18.32 2.51 -18.62
C PRO A 44 19.03 2.96 -17.33
N ARG A 45 19.46 4.23 -17.31
CA ARG A 45 19.97 4.92 -16.10
C ARG A 45 18.85 5.54 -15.25
N LEU A 46 17.68 5.72 -15.83
CA LEU A 46 16.44 6.20 -15.22
C LEU A 46 15.27 5.53 -15.93
N LEU A 47 14.31 5.01 -15.19
CA LEU A 47 13.11 4.39 -15.74
C LEU A 47 11.91 5.32 -15.50
N LEU A 48 11.26 5.71 -16.60
CA LEU A 48 10.03 6.51 -16.55
C LEU A 48 8.85 5.62 -16.95
N LEU A 49 7.90 5.49 -16.05
CA LEU A 49 6.75 4.60 -16.20
C LEU A 49 5.46 5.42 -15.98
N ASP A 50 4.65 5.53 -17.03
CA ASP A 50 3.37 6.21 -17.00
C ASP A 50 2.24 5.17 -17.14
N GLU A 51 1.49 4.96 -16.04
CA GLU A 51 0.41 3.96 -15.92
C GLU A 51 0.77 2.57 -16.48
N PRO A 52 1.97 2.01 -16.16
CA PRO A 52 2.50 0.84 -16.88
C PRO A 52 1.73 -0.46 -16.63
N LEU A 53 0.87 -0.49 -15.61
CA LEU A 53 0.15 -1.69 -15.17
C LEU A 53 -1.37 -1.60 -15.38
N ALA A 54 -1.86 -0.49 -15.94
CA ALA A 54 -3.31 -0.23 -16.07
C ALA A 54 -4.05 -1.29 -16.91
N SER A 55 -3.38 -1.92 -17.88
CA SER A 55 -3.97 -2.90 -18.79
C SER A 55 -3.76 -4.36 -18.38
N LEU A 56 -3.29 -4.61 -17.15
CA LEU A 56 -2.97 -5.95 -16.67
C LEU A 56 -4.08 -6.50 -15.76
N ASP A 57 -4.28 -7.81 -15.81
CA ASP A 57 -5.05 -8.52 -14.79
C ASP A 57 -4.32 -8.54 -13.44
N ALA A 58 -5.05 -8.78 -12.35
CA ALA A 58 -4.52 -8.69 -10.99
C ALA A 58 -3.32 -9.61 -10.75
N HIS A 59 -3.34 -10.84 -11.30
CA HIS A 59 -2.24 -11.80 -11.11
C HIS A 59 -0.95 -11.30 -11.76
N ARG A 60 -1.00 -10.87 -13.03
CA ARG A 60 0.15 -10.33 -13.75
C ARG A 60 0.65 -9.02 -13.17
N LYS A 61 -0.28 -8.18 -12.70
CA LYS A 61 0.05 -6.94 -12.00
C LYS A 61 0.93 -7.24 -10.77
N ALA A 62 0.54 -8.17 -9.92
CA ALA A 62 1.29 -8.56 -8.74
C ALA A 62 2.68 -9.14 -9.10
N GLU A 63 2.77 -9.95 -10.16
CA GLU A 63 4.06 -10.49 -10.62
C GLU A 63 5.01 -9.39 -11.09
N ILE A 64 4.50 -8.42 -11.86
CA ILE A 64 5.34 -7.32 -12.38
C ILE A 64 5.73 -6.36 -11.28
N LEU A 65 4.83 -6.08 -10.33
CA LEU A 65 5.16 -5.26 -9.15
C LEU A 65 6.31 -5.88 -8.37
N ARG A 66 6.26 -7.17 -8.09
CA ARG A 66 7.35 -7.91 -7.42
C ARG A 66 8.65 -7.83 -8.22
N TYR A 67 8.59 -8.00 -9.53
CA TYR A 67 9.76 -7.88 -10.40
C TYR A 67 10.36 -6.47 -10.39
N LEU A 68 9.53 -5.42 -10.47
CA LEU A 68 9.99 -4.03 -10.42
C LEU A 68 10.58 -3.68 -9.05
N THR A 69 9.99 -4.18 -7.97
CA THR A 69 10.50 -4.04 -6.59
C THR A 69 11.87 -4.69 -6.47
N GLN A 70 12.01 -5.94 -6.90
CA GLN A 70 13.29 -6.65 -6.89
C GLN A 70 14.34 -5.92 -7.76
N LEU A 71 13.96 -5.47 -8.96
CA LEU A 71 14.84 -4.70 -9.84
C LEU A 71 15.34 -3.41 -9.17
N ARG A 72 14.44 -2.66 -8.51
CA ARG A 72 14.77 -1.45 -7.76
C ARG A 72 15.80 -1.76 -6.66
N ASP A 73 15.55 -2.79 -5.87
CA ASP A 73 16.34 -3.12 -4.68
C ASP A 73 17.72 -3.67 -5.07
N GLU A 74 17.81 -4.52 -6.12
CA GLU A 74 19.07 -5.09 -6.58
C GLU A 74 19.93 -4.10 -7.36
N THR A 75 19.32 -3.25 -8.21
CA THR A 75 20.07 -2.39 -9.14
C THR A 75 20.17 -0.94 -8.67
N ARG A 76 19.35 -0.54 -7.69
CA ARG A 76 19.15 0.85 -7.26
C ARG A 76 18.83 1.80 -8.43
N LEU A 77 18.17 1.26 -9.46
CA LEU A 77 17.77 2.03 -10.63
C LEU A 77 16.74 3.10 -10.22
N PRO A 78 17.02 4.38 -10.43
CA PRO A 78 16.03 5.43 -10.19
C PRO A 78 14.81 5.22 -11.08
N MET A 79 13.60 5.30 -10.49
CA MET A 79 12.33 5.14 -11.20
C MET A 79 11.42 6.32 -10.89
N VAL A 80 10.79 6.86 -11.92
CA VAL A 80 9.63 7.75 -11.80
C VAL A 80 8.43 6.96 -12.29
N PHE A 81 7.48 6.76 -11.40
CA PHE A 81 6.31 5.91 -11.61
C PHE A 81 5.04 6.74 -11.41
N VAL A 82 4.24 6.87 -12.46
CA VAL A 82 2.95 7.54 -12.41
C VAL A 82 1.86 6.48 -12.34
N SER A 83 1.01 6.55 -11.34
CA SER A 83 -0.15 5.67 -11.18
C SER A 83 -1.25 6.33 -10.36
N HIS A 84 -2.49 5.95 -10.65
CA HIS A 84 -3.65 6.26 -9.81
C HIS A 84 -3.98 5.12 -8.83
N SER A 85 -3.23 4.02 -8.86
CA SER A 85 -3.40 2.88 -7.95
C SER A 85 -2.56 3.07 -6.70
N VAL A 86 -3.23 3.23 -5.56
CA VAL A 86 -2.58 3.33 -4.24
C VAL A 86 -1.72 2.11 -3.94
N GLU A 87 -2.20 0.92 -4.29
CA GLU A 87 -1.51 -0.36 -4.11
C GLU A 87 -0.15 -0.37 -4.83
N GLU A 88 -0.13 0.02 -6.10
CA GLU A 88 1.11 0.11 -6.89
C GLU A 88 2.10 1.10 -6.27
N VAL A 89 1.60 2.27 -5.84
CA VAL A 89 2.42 3.29 -5.18
C VAL A 89 3.02 2.76 -3.88
N LEU A 90 2.23 2.08 -3.06
CA LEU A 90 2.71 1.50 -1.80
C LEU A 90 3.79 0.43 -2.01
N HIS A 91 3.70 -0.35 -3.08
CA HIS A 91 4.69 -1.37 -3.42
C HIS A 91 6.02 -0.77 -3.91
N LEU A 92 5.95 0.22 -4.79
CA LEU A 92 7.14 0.69 -5.51
C LEU A 92 7.74 1.96 -4.95
N ALA A 93 6.92 2.89 -4.43
CA ALA A 93 7.40 4.22 -4.11
C ALA A 93 8.03 4.30 -2.70
N GLY A 94 9.20 4.93 -2.61
CA GLY A 94 9.75 5.42 -1.35
C GLY A 94 9.31 6.86 -1.07
N HIS A 95 9.11 7.64 -2.15
CA HIS A 95 8.70 9.05 -2.11
C HIS A 95 7.53 9.26 -3.07
N VAL A 96 6.58 10.09 -2.69
CA VAL A 96 5.36 10.38 -3.47
C VAL A 96 5.24 11.88 -3.70
N VAL A 97 4.84 12.26 -4.90
CA VAL A 97 4.35 13.58 -5.25
C VAL A 97 2.89 13.45 -5.65
N LEU A 98 2.00 13.99 -4.83
CA LEU A 98 0.57 13.99 -5.09
C LEU A 98 0.21 15.21 -5.93
N LEU A 99 -0.43 14.97 -7.06
CA LEU A 99 -0.88 16.03 -7.97
C LEU A 99 -2.41 16.18 -7.86
N ASP A 100 -2.85 17.42 -7.75
CA ASP A 100 -4.25 17.81 -7.83
C ASP A 100 -4.41 18.97 -8.80
N HIS A 101 -5.28 18.80 -9.81
CA HIS A 101 -5.50 19.80 -10.88
C HIS A 101 -4.20 20.38 -11.47
N GLY A 102 -3.18 19.52 -11.68
CA GLY A 102 -1.89 19.91 -12.25
C GLY A 102 -0.95 20.65 -11.29
N ARG A 103 -1.29 20.73 -10.01
CA ARG A 103 -0.46 21.33 -8.94
C ARG A 103 -0.02 20.28 -7.94
N VAL A 104 1.15 20.50 -7.34
CA VAL A 104 1.61 19.65 -6.23
C VAL A 104 0.77 19.94 -5.00
N ALA A 105 -0.08 18.99 -4.62
CA ALA A 105 -0.89 19.06 -3.41
C ALA A 105 -0.08 18.63 -2.17
N ASN A 106 0.76 17.60 -2.31
CA ASN A 106 1.62 17.11 -1.24
C ASN A 106 2.84 16.38 -1.83
N SER A 107 3.93 16.31 -1.05
CA SER A 107 5.14 15.58 -1.45
C SER A 107 5.90 15.13 -0.22
N GLY A 108 6.49 13.92 -0.27
CA GLY A 108 7.27 13.38 0.84
C GLY A 108 7.39 11.86 0.83
N PRO A 109 7.96 11.28 1.89
CA PRO A 109 7.95 9.84 2.11
C PRO A 109 6.53 9.28 2.07
N VAL A 110 6.36 8.12 1.40
CA VAL A 110 5.04 7.54 1.15
C VAL A 110 4.23 7.35 2.43
N ALA A 111 4.84 6.90 3.52
CA ALA A 111 4.17 6.70 4.81
C ALA A 111 3.59 8.02 5.38
N LEU A 112 4.31 9.14 5.22
CA LEU A 112 3.87 10.45 5.70
C LEU A 112 2.77 11.05 4.81
N VAL A 113 2.93 10.98 3.49
CA VAL A 113 1.96 11.55 2.54
C VAL A 113 0.65 10.77 2.58
N MET A 114 0.72 9.44 2.54
CA MET A 114 -0.45 8.56 2.56
C MET A 114 -1.17 8.51 3.91
N GLY A 115 -0.48 8.89 4.98
CA GLY A 115 -1.03 8.95 6.33
C GLY A 115 -1.76 10.26 6.66
N ARG A 116 -1.73 11.32 5.83
CA ARG A 116 -2.35 12.63 6.15
C ARG A 116 -3.85 12.68 5.82
N PRO A 117 -4.66 13.37 6.64
CA PRO A 117 -6.09 13.54 6.37
C PRO A 117 -6.37 14.40 5.13
N ASP A 118 -5.49 15.38 4.83
CA ASP A 118 -5.67 16.36 3.75
C ASP A 118 -5.52 15.75 2.34
N THR A 119 -5.13 14.48 2.23
CA THR A 119 -5.11 13.76 0.96
C THR A 119 -6.50 13.44 0.43
N ASP A 120 -7.56 13.75 1.18
CA ASP A 120 -8.94 13.69 0.69
C ASP A 120 -9.24 14.71 -0.43
N ALA A 121 -8.41 15.76 -0.58
CA ALA A 121 -8.53 16.76 -1.66
C ALA A 121 -8.34 16.15 -3.07
N SER A 122 -7.73 14.99 -3.17
CA SER A 122 -7.50 14.25 -4.44
C SER A 122 -8.65 13.31 -4.82
N GLY A 123 -9.90 13.66 -4.49
CA GLY A 123 -11.07 12.94 -5.01
C GLY A 123 -11.29 11.55 -4.42
N GLY A 124 -10.88 11.30 -3.17
CA GLY A 124 -11.17 10.05 -2.47
C GLY A 124 -10.25 8.87 -2.81
N LEU A 125 -9.25 9.06 -3.64
CA LEU A 125 -8.24 8.03 -3.97
C LEU A 125 -7.47 7.55 -2.71
N PHE A 126 -7.28 8.47 -1.75
CA PHE A 126 -6.60 8.21 -0.49
C PHE A 126 -7.55 8.41 0.69
N GLN A 127 -8.39 7.44 0.99
CA GLN A 127 -9.38 7.50 2.08
C GLN A 127 -8.74 7.53 3.46
N GLY A 128 -7.76 8.40 3.71
CA GLY A 128 -7.08 8.54 4.99
C GLY A 128 -6.82 7.20 5.71
N GLY A 129 -5.81 7.11 6.53
CA GLY A 129 -5.55 5.84 7.21
C GLY A 129 -4.16 5.82 7.80
N ALA A 130 -3.55 4.65 7.86
CA ALA A 130 -2.16 4.49 8.21
C ALA A 130 -1.45 3.65 7.13
N VAL A 131 -0.20 3.98 6.88
CA VAL A 131 0.75 3.14 6.18
C VAL A 131 1.84 2.79 7.17
N ILE A 132 2.03 1.51 7.43
CA ILE A 132 2.91 0.98 8.44
C ILE A 132 4.01 0.18 7.75
N ASP A 133 5.25 0.61 7.91
CA ASP A 133 6.41 -0.21 7.57
C ASP A 133 6.60 -1.24 8.69
N ALA A 134 6.62 -2.52 8.36
CA ALA A 134 6.67 -3.62 9.30
C ALA A 134 7.58 -4.74 8.77
N ARG A 135 8.02 -5.61 9.68
CA ARG A 135 8.81 -6.79 9.32
C ARG A 135 8.05 -8.06 9.64
N VAL A 136 8.13 -9.05 8.76
CA VAL A 136 7.55 -10.37 8.98
C VAL A 136 8.28 -11.08 10.11
N LYS A 137 7.58 -11.30 11.22
CA LYS A 137 8.10 -11.99 12.41
C LYS A 137 7.94 -13.51 12.30
N SER A 138 6.76 -13.96 11.89
CA SER A 138 6.44 -15.39 11.77
C SER A 138 5.35 -15.63 10.73
N LEU A 139 5.34 -16.85 10.21
CA LEU A 139 4.28 -17.35 9.32
C LEU A 139 3.53 -18.46 10.06
N HIS A 140 2.21 -18.48 9.95
CA HIS A 140 1.34 -19.49 10.51
C HIS A 140 1.07 -20.58 9.47
N ALA A 141 1.53 -21.80 9.74
CA ALA A 141 1.46 -22.91 8.78
C ALA A 141 0.02 -23.37 8.49
N GLU A 142 -0.91 -23.17 9.45
CA GLU A 142 -2.27 -23.69 9.36
C GLU A 142 -3.13 -22.93 8.36
N ASP A 143 -3.01 -21.60 8.30
CA ASP A 143 -3.85 -20.71 7.49
C ASP A 143 -3.06 -19.83 6.50
N GLY A 144 -1.72 -19.86 6.60
CA GLY A 144 -0.83 -19.03 5.81
C GLY A 144 -0.81 -17.55 6.22
N ALA A 145 -1.40 -17.21 7.35
CA ALA A 145 -1.33 -15.87 7.94
C ALA A 145 0.10 -15.54 8.40
N ALA A 146 0.37 -14.25 8.59
CA ALA A 146 1.66 -13.80 9.11
C ALA A 146 1.47 -12.86 10.30
N THR A 147 2.40 -12.93 11.25
CA THR A 147 2.57 -11.90 12.27
C THR A 147 3.67 -10.95 11.84
N LEU A 148 3.35 -9.69 11.82
CA LEU A 148 4.26 -8.59 11.51
C LEU A 148 4.60 -7.84 12.80
N VAL A 149 5.81 -7.31 12.87
CA VAL A 149 6.25 -6.43 13.96
C VAL A 149 6.54 -5.04 13.40
N PHE A 150 6.12 -4.01 14.12
CA PHE A 150 6.37 -2.61 13.82
C PHE A 150 6.61 -1.80 15.10
N ASP A 151 7.01 -0.54 14.98
CA ASP A 151 7.17 0.34 16.15
C ASP A 151 5.80 0.82 16.68
N GLY A 152 5.16 -0.02 17.43
CA GLY A 152 3.80 0.17 18.01
C GLY A 152 3.15 -1.15 18.38
N GLY A 153 3.78 -2.28 18.04
CA GLY A 153 3.28 -3.59 18.38
C GLY A 153 3.34 -4.62 17.27
N GLU A 154 2.37 -5.49 17.26
CA GLU A 154 2.25 -6.57 16.28
C GLU A 154 0.94 -6.44 15.50
N LEU A 155 0.98 -6.91 14.25
CA LEU A 155 -0.19 -7.03 13.37
C LEU A 155 -0.28 -8.44 12.83
N THR A 156 -1.46 -9.02 12.87
CA THR A 156 -1.78 -10.26 12.15
C THR A 156 -2.39 -9.90 10.79
N VAL A 157 -1.81 -10.43 9.74
CA VAL A 157 -2.28 -10.27 8.35
C VAL A 157 -2.69 -11.61 7.79
N GLY A 158 -3.57 -11.60 6.79
CA GLY A 158 -4.01 -12.80 6.11
C GLY A 158 -2.88 -13.48 5.34
N ARG A 159 -3.25 -14.45 4.49
CA ARG A 159 -2.27 -15.20 3.67
C ARG A 159 -1.37 -14.27 2.88
N THR A 160 -0.06 -14.53 2.96
CA THR A 160 0.96 -13.74 2.27
C THR A 160 2.00 -14.64 1.59
N HIS A 161 2.69 -14.12 0.60
CA HIS A 161 3.86 -14.74 -0.04
C HIS A 161 5.19 -14.21 0.54
N ALA A 162 5.15 -13.26 1.47
CA ALA A 162 6.34 -12.73 2.13
C ALA A 162 6.99 -13.81 3.02
N ARG A 163 8.29 -13.67 3.26
CA ARG A 163 9.10 -14.58 4.07
C ARG A 163 9.40 -13.95 5.41
N VAL A 164 9.71 -14.78 6.40
CA VAL A 164 10.19 -14.29 7.70
C VAL A 164 11.44 -13.43 7.50
N GLY A 165 11.42 -12.23 8.06
CA GLY A 165 12.49 -11.25 7.95
C GLY A 165 12.29 -10.23 6.82
N ASP A 166 11.33 -10.43 5.92
CA ASP A 166 11.03 -9.46 4.87
C ASP A 166 10.46 -8.18 5.46
N ASP A 167 10.88 -7.04 4.93
CA ASP A 167 10.27 -5.75 5.20
C ASP A 167 9.06 -5.58 4.28
N VAL A 168 7.91 -5.32 4.88
CA VAL A 168 6.62 -5.20 4.19
C VAL A 168 5.92 -3.90 4.58
N ARG A 169 5.05 -3.42 3.72
CA ARG A 169 4.25 -2.23 3.99
C ARG A 169 2.79 -2.60 4.08
N VAL A 170 2.14 -2.19 5.18
CA VAL A 170 0.75 -2.49 5.48
C VAL A 170 -0.07 -1.21 5.38
N ARG A 171 -1.17 -1.25 4.65
CA ARG A 171 -2.15 -0.16 4.61
C ARG A 171 -3.35 -0.49 5.49
N ILE A 172 -3.70 0.43 6.38
CA ILE A 172 -4.92 0.40 7.17
C ILE A 172 -5.81 1.56 6.72
N ARG A 173 -7.02 1.28 6.25
CA ARG A 173 -7.96 2.32 5.84
C ARG A 173 -8.69 2.86 7.06
N ALA A 174 -8.86 4.18 7.18
CA ALA A 174 -9.50 4.79 8.35
C ALA A 174 -10.92 4.27 8.62
N ARG A 175 -11.66 3.88 7.58
CA ARG A 175 -13.02 3.31 7.71
C ARG A 175 -13.03 1.87 8.24
N GLU A 176 -11.90 1.19 8.19
CA GLU A 176 -11.74 -0.19 8.69
C GLU A 176 -11.28 -0.24 10.15
N VAL A 177 -11.03 0.94 10.75
CA VAL A 177 -10.60 1.06 12.14
C VAL A 177 -11.79 1.43 13.01
N SER A 178 -12.15 0.54 13.92
CA SER A 178 -13.13 0.83 14.99
C SER A 178 -12.39 1.23 16.27
N ILE A 179 -13.09 1.92 17.18
CA ILE A 179 -12.52 2.39 18.45
C ILE A 179 -13.25 1.75 19.61
N ALA A 180 -12.51 1.25 20.59
CA ALA A 180 -13.02 0.82 21.89
C ALA A 180 -12.29 1.57 23.01
N LEU A 181 -13.01 1.85 24.12
CA LEU A 181 -12.43 2.50 25.29
C LEU A 181 -11.72 1.50 26.21
N THR A 182 -12.08 0.23 26.13
CA THR A 182 -11.49 -0.88 26.86
C THR A 182 -11.12 -1.99 25.88
N PRO A 183 -10.11 -2.83 26.19
CA PRO A 183 -9.77 -3.95 25.32
C PRO A 183 -10.95 -4.91 25.24
N PRO A 184 -11.53 -5.12 24.04
CA PRO A 184 -12.66 -6.01 23.88
C PRO A 184 -12.23 -7.47 24.06
N LYS A 185 -13.18 -8.31 24.52
CA LYS A 185 -13.02 -9.76 24.63
C LYS A 185 -13.99 -10.46 23.69
N ASP A 186 -13.68 -11.68 23.32
CA ASP A 186 -14.57 -12.56 22.55
C ASP A 186 -15.05 -11.96 21.22
N ILE A 187 -14.13 -11.36 20.48
CA ILE A 187 -14.38 -10.77 19.17
C ILE A 187 -13.47 -11.39 18.09
N SER A 188 -13.90 -11.34 16.84
CA SER A 188 -13.15 -11.87 15.71
C SER A 188 -12.04 -10.94 15.20
N ILE A 189 -11.89 -9.73 15.75
CA ILE A 189 -10.86 -8.80 15.40
C ILE A 189 -9.57 -9.19 16.12
N GLN A 190 -8.52 -9.47 15.36
CA GLN A 190 -7.24 -9.94 15.91
C GLN A 190 -6.29 -8.78 16.21
N ASN A 191 -6.37 -7.68 15.44
CA ASN A 191 -5.49 -6.54 15.59
C ASN A 191 -6.12 -5.50 16.54
N ILE A 192 -5.64 -5.45 17.76
CA ILE A 192 -6.10 -4.53 18.81
C ILE A 192 -4.87 -3.69 19.22
N LEU A 193 -4.82 -2.47 18.73
CA LEU A 193 -3.69 -1.58 18.94
C LEU A 193 -4.04 -0.55 20.02
N CYS A 194 -3.32 -0.56 21.13
CA CYS A 194 -3.47 0.44 22.19
C CYS A 194 -2.74 1.73 21.78
N GLY A 195 -3.43 2.87 21.89
CA GLY A 195 -2.85 4.16 21.53
C GLY A 195 -3.55 5.32 22.20
N GLN A 196 -3.01 6.51 22.00
CA GLN A 196 -3.55 7.75 22.55
C GLN A 196 -4.13 8.63 21.44
N ILE A 197 -5.32 9.18 21.65
CA ILE A 197 -5.93 10.15 20.73
C ILE A 197 -5.10 11.43 20.75
N THR A 198 -4.61 11.83 19.57
CA THR A 198 -3.84 13.08 19.38
C THR A 198 -4.67 14.20 18.79
N ALA A 199 -5.64 13.88 17.93
CA ALA A 199 -6.50 14.87 17.28
C ALA A 199 -7.85 14.27 16.89
N LEU A 200 -8.84 15.15 16.78
CA LEU A 200 -10.18 14.88 16.27
C LEU A 200 -10.49 15.93 15.21
N ASP A 201 -10.77 15.48 13.98
CA ASP A 201 -11.18 16.35 12.89
C ASP A 201 -12.62 16.01 12.47
N VAL A 202 -13.49 17.03 12.49
CA VAL A 202 -14.91 16.89 12.21
C VAL A 202 -15.23 17.46 10.83
N GLN A 203 -15.65 16.60 9.91
CA GLN A 203 -16.01 16.98 8.56
C GLN A 203 -17.31 16.30 8.12
N GLN A 204 -18.27 17.05 7.60
CA GLN A 204 -19.50 16.56 6.96
C GLN A 204 -20.26 15.46 7.75
N GLY A 205 -20.28 15.52 9.09
CA GLY A 205 -20.96 14.55 9.95
C GLY A 205 -20.14 13.31 10.32
N GLU A 206 -18.95 13.18 9.81
CA GLU A 206 -17.95 12.19 10.20
C GLU A 206 -16.87 12.83 11.09
N VAL A 207 -16.18 12.01 11.87
CA VAL A 207 -15.03 12.39 12.71
C VAL A 207 -13.86 11.50 12.37
N THR A 208 -12.76 12.11 11.96
CA THR A 208 -11.47 11.42 11.82
C THR A 208 -10.72 11.55 13.14
N VAL A 209 -10.47 10.42 13.78
CA VAL A 209 -9.75 10.32 15.05
C VAL A 209 -8.33 9.88 14.76
N ALA A 210 -7.34 10.70 15.11
CA ALA A 210 -5.93 10.35 15.03
C ALA A 210 -5.49 9.68 16.34
N ILE A 211 -4.95 8.48 16.25
CA ILE A 211 -4.53 7.64 17.39
C ILE A 211 -3.04 7.35 17.23
N GLN A 212 -2.22 7.80 18.17
CA GLN A 212 -0.79 7.50 18.18
C GLN A 212 -0.55 6.12 18.80
N VAL A 213 0.08 5.23 18.03
CA VAL A 213 0.43 3.85 18.42
C VAL A 213 1.93 3.69 18.17
N GLY A 214 2.75 3.74 19.20
CA GLY A 214 4.20 3.85 19.04
C GLY A 214 4.58 5.08 18.20
N ALA A 215 5.41 4.92 17.19
CA ALA A 215 5.78 5.99 16.26
C ALA A 215 4.75 6.21 15.14
N VAL A 216 3.71 5.38 15.03
CA VAL A 216 2.75 5.41 13.92
C VAL A 216 1.45 6.09 14.34
N THR A 217 0.91 6.95 13.47
CA THR A 217 -0.45 7.50 13.65
C THR A 217 -1.45 6.66 12.85
N VAL A 218 -2.30 5.93 13.56
CA VAL A 218 -3.46 5.22 13.00
C VAL A 218 -4.66 6.15 13.01
N ARG A 219 -5.44 6.16 11.92
CA ARG A 219 -6.66 6.98 11.83
C ARG A 219 -7.88 6.10 11.81
N SER A 220 -8.92 6.54 12.52
CA SER A 220 -10.25 5.94 12.49
C SER A 220 -11.25 6.97 12.00
N ARG A 221 -12.10 6.62 11.03
CA ARG A 221 -13.19 7.45 10.54
C ARG A 221 -14.51 6.88 11.04
N ILE A 222 -15.15 7.61 11.94
CA ILE A 222 -16.39 7.22 12.60
C ILE A 222 -17.45 8.31 12.44
N THR A 223 -18.70 7.97 12.72
CA THR A 223 -19.79 8.96 12.74
C THR A 223 -19.64 9.91 13.93
N GLN A 224 -20.09 11.16 13.75
CA GLN A 224 -20.10 12.14 14.83
C GLN A 224 -20.93 11.64 16.05
N ARG A 225 -21.99 10.86 15.79
CA ARG A 225 -22.78 10.23 16.86
C ARG A 225 -21.97 9.24 17.68
N ALA A 226 -21.13 8.41 17.03
CA ALA A 226 -20.25 7.46 17.72
C ALA A 226 -19.19 8.20 18.56
N ALA A 227 -18.57 9.23 18.02
CA ALA A 227 -17.57 10.04 18.73
C ALA A 227 -18.18 10.67 20.00
N ARG A 228 -19.39 11.24 19.89
CA ARG A 228 -20.12 11.81 21.04
C ARG A 228 -20.49 10.75 22.08
N ARG A 229 -20.99 9.59 21.64
CA ARG A 229 -21.35 8.49 22.56
C ARG A 229 -20.17 7.98 23.36
N LEU A 230 -18.99 7.93 22.75
CA LEU A 230 -17.75 7.53 23.40
C LEU A 230 -17.05 8.70 24.13
N ALA A 231 -17.61 9.93 24.05
CA ALA A 231 -17.03 11.14 24.62
C ALA A 231 -15.55 11.31 24.30
N LEU A 232 -15.16 11.01 23.04
CA LEU A 232 -13.76 11.02 22.64
C LEU A 232 -13.15 12.41 22.73
N GLN A 233 -11.94 12.47 23.31
CA GLN A 233 -11.16 13.71 23.49
C GLN A 233 -9.67 13.42 23.24
N PRO A 234 -8.89 14.40 22.78
CA PRO A 234 -7.44 14.28 22.76
C PRO A 234 -6.87 13.93 24.14
N GLY A 235 -5.84 13.09 24.17
CA GLY A 235 -5.22 12.59 25.40
C GLY A 235 -5.84 11.28 25.94
N MET A 236 -7.01 10.86 25.46
CA MET A 236 -7.60 9.59 25.90
C MET A 236 -6.83 8.39 25.35
N THR A 237 -6.60 7.40 26.19
CA THR A 237 -6.12 6.08 25.75
C THR A 237 -7.30 5.27 25.20
N VAL A 238 -7.14 4.73 24.00
CA VAL A 238 -8.15 3.93 23.30
C VAL A 238 -7.52 2.73 22.61
N TYR A 239 -8.38 1.81 22.16
CA TYR A 239 -8.00 0.63 21.41
C TYR A 239 -8.51 0.77 19.98
N ALA A 240 -7.58 0.85 19.03
CA ALA A 240 -7.89 0.81 17.60
C ALA A 240 -8.03 -0.65 17.18
N LEU A 241 -9.22 -1.00 16.71
CA LEU A 241 -9.60 -2.35 16.31
C LEU A 241 -9.54 -2.43 14.79
N VAL A 242 -8.63 -3.23 14.27
CA VAL A 242 -8.41 -3.40 12.83
C VAL A 242 -8.71 -4.84 12.44
N LYS A 243 -9.63 -5.05 11.51
CA LYS A 243 -9.87 -6.40 10.96
C LYS A 243 -8.61 -6.97 10.33
N ALA A 244 -8.59 -8.29 10.11
CA ALA A 244 -7.50 -8.93 9.41
C ALA A 244 -7.21 -8.19 8.08
N ILE A 245 -5.97 -7.75 7.93
CA ILE A 245 -5.51 -6.97 6.78
C ILE A 245 -4.98 -7.98 5.76
N ALA A 246 -5.35 -7.84 4.49
CA ALA A 246 -4.62 -8.49 3.43
C ALA A 246 -3.30 -7.71 3.23
N LEU A 247 -2.18 -8.40 3.19
CA LEU A 247 -1.01 -7.83 2.54
C LEU A 247 -1.32 -7.90 1.04
N ASP A 248 -1.51 -6.74 0.45
CA ASP A 248 -1.52 -6.62 -1.00
C ASP A 248 -0.12 -7.04 -1.46
N GLY A 249 0.02 -8.34 -1.78
CA GLY A 249 1.26 -9.01 -2.10
C GLY A 249 1.62 -8.96 -3.58
#